data_b84e9e0cff93e800d0e177340aa3f5d9
#
_entry.id   b84e9e0cff93e800d0e177340aa3f5d9
#
_cell.length_a   1.000
_cell.length_b   1.000
_cell.length_c   1.000
_cell.angle_alpha   90.00
_cell.angle_beta   90.00
_cell.angle_gamma   90.00
#
_symmetry.space_group_name_H-M   'P 1'
#
loop_
_entity.id
_entity.type
_entity.pdbx_description
1 polymer ?
#
loop_
_entity_poly.entity_id
_entity_poly.type
_entity_poly.pdbx_seq_one_letter_code
_entity_poly.pdbx_strand_id
1 'polypeptide(L)' 'MTLVEITYELQSPLTEEQLRHLGQFANTYGLRSFRVDEAANRLSFEYDASRLRETQVAHVLGQARIAVKGKLN' A
#
# COMPACT_ATOMS: atom_id res chain seq x y z
N MET A 1 5.02 18.32 -7.12
CA MET A 1 4.32 17.06 -6.80
C MET A 1 4.81 15.96 -7.75
N THR A 2 5.27 14.86 -7.21
CA THR A 2 5.77 13.73 -8.00
C THR A 2 4.98 12.48 -7.61
N LEU A 3 4.01 12.11 -8.43
CA LEU A 3 3.18 10.93 -8.17
C LEU A 3 3.85 9.68 -8.75
N VAL A 4 3.97 8.66 -7.91
CA VAL A 4 4.54 7.37 -8.29
C VAL A 4 3.51 6.30 -7.97
N GLU A 5 3.24 5.42 -8.94
CA GLU A 5 2.39 4.26 -8.72
C GLU A 5 3.24 3.10 -8.26
N ILE A 6 2.76 2.39 -7.25
CA ILE A 6 3.42 1.21 -6.74
C ILE A 6 2.42 0.07 -6.61
N THR A 7 2.85 -1.13 -6.96
CA THR A 7 2.03 -2.34 -6.86
C THR A 7 2.81 -3.39 -6.10
N TYR A 8 2.18 -3.94 -5.06
CA TYR A 8 2.75 -5.03 -4.28
C TYR A 8 1.96 -6.31 -4.51
N GLU A 9 2.67 -7.43 -4.58
CA GLU A 9 2.05 -8.74 -4.54
C GLU A 9 2.02 -9.19 -3.09
N LEU A 10 0.85 -9.65 -2.65
CA LEU A 10 0.63 -10.05 -1.26
C LEU A 10 0.71 -11.57 -1.13
N GLN A 11 1.18 -12.04 0.03
CA GLN A 11 1.25 -13.47 0.32
C GLN A 11 -0.12 -14.05 0.66
N SER A 12 -1.02 -13.24 1.19
CA SER A 12 -2.35 -13.66 1.58
C SER A 12 -3.33 -12.51 1.42
N PRO A 13 -4.64 -12.79 1.34
CA PRO A 13 -5.65 -11.74 1.27
C PRO A 13 -5.59 -10.83 2.50
N LEU A 14 -5.93 -9.57 2.29
CA LEU A 14 -5.97 -8.60 3.37
C LEU A 14 -7.19 -8.85 4.26
N THR A 15 -7.00 -8.72 5.57
CA THR A 15 -8.11 -8.75 6.51
C THR A 15 -8.79 -7.39 6.54
N GLU A 16 -10.00 -7.36 7.10
CA GLU A 16 -10.75 -6.12 7.26
C GLU A 16 -9.98 -5.10 8.10
N GLU A 17 -9.31 -5.57 9.15
CA GLU A 17 -8.49 -4.72 10.00
C GLU A 17 -7.30 -4.13 9.24
N GLN A 18 -6.66 -4.93 8.40
CA GLN A 18 -5.56 -4.46 7.57
C GLN A 18 -6.03 -3.41 6.57
N LEU A 19 -7.19 -3.61 5.96
CA LEU A 19 -7.79 -2.62 5.05
C LEU A 19 -8.08 -1.31 5.77
N ARG A 20 -8.52 -1.39 7.01
CA ARG A 20 -8.79 -0.20 7.81
C ARG A 20 -7.52 0.58 8.10
N HIS A 21 -6.44 -0.11 8.47
CA HIS A 21 -5.13 0.52 8.67
C HIS A 21 -4.63 1.22 7.41
N LEU A 22 -4.76 0.55 6.27
CA LEU A 22 -4.36 1.13 4.99
C LEU A 22 -5.20 2.35 4.63
N GLY A 23 -6.49 2.30 4.91
CA GLY A 23 -7.38 3.44 4.68
C GLY A 23 -6.98 4.66 5.50
N GLN A 24 -6.63 4.45 6.77
CA GLN A 24 -6.15 5.52 7.63
C GLN A 24 -4.82 6.08 7.14
N PHE A 25 -3.92 5.22 6.72
CA PHE A 25 -2.65 5.63 6.16
C PHE A 25 -2.85 6.44 4.88
N ALA A 26 -3.73 5.98 3.99
CA ALA A 26 -4.04 6.68 2.76
C ALA A 26 -4.58 8.08 3.02
N ASN A 27 -5.47 8.19 4.00
CA ASN A 27 -6.04 9.47 4.38
C ASN A 27 -5.00 10.41 4.99
N THR A 28 -4.11 9.87 5.82
CA THR A 28 -3.07 10.66 6.51
C THR A 28 -2.02 11.19 5.54
N TYR A 29 -1.60 10.39 4.58
CA TYR A 29 -0.50 10.74 3.67
C TYR A 29 -0.96 11.10 2.26
N GLY A 30 -2.28 11.13 2.03
CA GLY A 30 -2.82 11.55 0.74
C GLY A 30 -2.56 10.58 -0.40
N LEU A 31 -2.63 9.29 -0.12
CA LEU A 31 -2.50 8.28 -1.17
C LEU A 31 -3.69 8.39 -2.13
N ARG A 32 -3.42 8.12 -3.40
CA ARG A 32 -4.43 8.17 -4.46
C ARG A 32 -4.56 6.83 -5.17
N SER A 33 -5.68 6.65 -5.85
CA SER A 33 -5.93 5.47 -6.68
C SER A 33 -5.68 4.15 -5.95
N PHE A 34 -6.08 4.13 -4.69
CA PHE A 34 -5.91 2.96 -3.84
C PHE A 34 -6.80 1.83 -4.33
N ARG A 35 -6.19 0.70 -4.66
CA ARG A 35 -6.91 -0.46 -5.20
C ARG A 35 -6.39 -1.74 -4.60
N VAL A 36 -7.31 -2.64 -4.29
CA VAL A 36 -6.97 -3.98 -3.83
C VAL A 36 -7.59 -4.97 -4.81
N ASP A 37 -6.76 -5.80 -5.42
CA ASP A 37 -7.22 -6.89 -6.29
C ASP A 37 -7.17 -8.17 -5.48
N GLU A 38 -8.32 -8.58 -4.96
CA GLU A 38 -8.42 -9.77 -4.12
C GLU A 38 -8.15 -11.04 -4.91
N ALA A 39 -8.55 -11.09 -6.17
CA ALA A 39 -8.35 -12.27 -6.99
C ALA A 39 -6.88 -12.52 -7.27
N ALA A 40 -6.10 -11.47 -7.45
CA ALA A 40 -4.67 -11.57 -7.74
C ALA A 40 -3.79 -11.33 -6.51
N ASN A 41 -4.38 -11.02 -5.36
CA ASN A 41 -3.66 -10.66 -4.14
C ASN A 41 -2.66 -9.53 -4.39
N ARG A 42 -3.15 -8.44 -4.99
CA ARG A 42 -2.32 -7.28 -5.30
C ARG A 42 -2.88 -6.03 -4.66
N LEU A 43 -1.97 -5.16 -4.22
CA LEU A 43 -2.28 -3.87 -3.64
C LEU A 43 -1.59 -2.80 -4.46
N SER A 44 -2.35 -1.84 -4.96
CA SER A 44 -1.82 -0.73 -5.78
C SER A 44 -2.28 0.60 -5.24
N PHE A 45 -1.41 1.59 -5.32
CA PHE A 45 -1.78 2.97 -5.00
C PHE A 45 -0.74 3.92 -5.57
N GLU A 46 -1.09 5.20 -5.59
CA GLU A 46 -0.16 6.27 -5.97
C GLU A 46 0.18 7.10 -4.74
N TYR A 47 1.41 7.55 -4.67
CA TYR A 47 1.85 8.44 -3.60
C TYR A 47 2.77 9.53 -4.14
N ASP A 48 2.86 10.63 -3.39
CA ASP A 48 3.73 11.74 -3.74
C ASP A 48 5.13 11.47 -3.20
N ALA A 49 6.04 11.13 -4.09
CA ALA A 49 7.41 10.77 -3.74
C ALA A 49 8.20 11.95 -3.15
N SER A 50 7.70 13.16 -3.29
CA SER A 50 8.33 14.33 -2.66
C SER A 50 8.00 14.44 -1.17
N ARG A 51 6.95 13.76 -0.72
CA ARG A 51 6.48 13.79 0.67
C ARG A 51 6.70 12.48 1.41
N LEU A 52 6.65 11.38 0.69
CA LEU A 52 6.66 10.05 1.29
C LEU A 52 7.68 9.19 0.57
N ARG A 53 8.51 8.49 1.32
CA ARG A 53 9.52 7.59 0.75
C ARG A 53 8.98 6.16 0.71
N GLU A 54 9.46 5.39 -0.24
CA GLU A 54 9.08 3.98 -0.37
C GLU A 54 9.38 3.19 0.90
N THR A 55 10.47 3.51 1.58
CA THR A 55 10.81 2.86 2.85
C THR A 55 9.77 3.11 3.93
N GLN A 56 9.15 4.29 3.93
CA GLN A 56 8.08 4.61 4.87
C GLN A 56 6.82 3.83 4.54
N VAL A 57 6.52 3.67 3.25
CA VAL A 57 5.40 2.85 2.79
C VAL A 57 5.58 1.40 3.25
N ALA A 58 6.77 0.84 3.01
CA ALA A 58 7.08 -0.53 3.43
C ALA A 58 6.98 -0.69 4.95
N HIS A 59 7.41 0.31 5.70
CA HIS A 59 7.33 0.30 7.16
C HIS A 59 5.88 0.22 7.65
N VAL A 60 5.01 1.02 7.05
CA VAL A 60 3.59 1.02 7.41
C VAL A 60 2.93 -0.31 7.08
N LEU A 61 3.26 -0.89 5.94
CA LEU A 61 2.76 -2.22 5.58
C LEU A 61 3.20 -3.26 6.62
N GLY A 62 4.45 -3.17 7.06
CA GLY A 62 4.95 -4.05 8.12
C GLY A 62 4.23 -3.87 9.44
N GLN A 63 3.91 -2.63 9.82
CA GLN A 63 3.17 -2.34 11.04
C GLN A 63 1.75 -2.88 11.00
N ALA A 64 1.13 -2.87 9.85
CA ALA A 64 -0.20 -3.44 9.64
C ALA A 64 -0.18 -4.97 9.51
N ARG A 65 1.01 -5.57 9.61
CA ARG A 65 1.22 -7.02 9.48
C ARG A 65 0.77 -7.55 8.13
N ILE A 66 0.96 -6.75 7.10
CA ILE A 66 0.64 -7.14 5.74
C ILE A 66 1.84 -7.87 5.16
N ALA A 67 1.66 -9.15 4.87
CA ALA A 67 2.73 -9.97 4.31
C ALA A 67 2.86 -9.68 2.81
N VAL A 68 3.88 -8.95 2.45
CA VAL A 68 4.18 -8.62 1.05
C VAL A 68 5.12 -9.66 0.48
N LYS A 69 4.73 -10.26 -0.64
CA LYS A 69 5.55 -11.23 -1.35
C LYS A 69 6.65 -10.51 -2.14
N GLY A 70 6.30 -9.38 -2.73
CA GLY A 70 7.26 -8.60 -3.47
C GLY A 70 6.62 -7.38 -4.12
N LYS A 71 7.48 -6.50 -4.62
CA LYS A 71 7.06 -5.33 -5.37
C LYS A 71 7.03 -5.69 -6.85
N LEU A 72 5.91 -5.45 -7.50
CA LEU A 72 5.74 -5.74 -8.92
C LEU A 72 6.09 -4.56 -9.82
N ASN A 73 6.08 -3.37 -9.27
CA ASN A 73 6.18 -2.17 -10.08
C ASN A 73 6.94 -1.08 -9.35
#